data_c23fce43e018ccb79c68055cd03394ce
#
_entry.id   c23fce43e018ccb79c68055cd03394ce
#
_cell.length_a   1.000
_cell.length_b   1.000
_cell.length_c   1.000
_cell.angle_alpha   90.00
_cell.angle_beta   90.00
_cell.angle_gamma   90.00
#
_symmetry.space_group_name_H-M   'P 1'
#
loop_
_entity.id
_entity.type
_entity.pdbx_description
1 polymer ?
#
loop_
_entity_poly.entity_id
_entity_poly.type
_entity_poly.pdbx_seq_one_letter_code
_entity_poly.pdbx_strand_id
1 'polypeptide(L)'
;VILLKNDILKLFYLPLILYICHKIIAVMTECKDEHILNSIDYPEDLRKLSPDKLGEVCAELRQYIIDVLSENPGHLGASLGTVELTVALHYVFNTPYDRIVWDVGHQAYGHKILTGRREAFHTLRKFRGISGFPNPQESTFDAFVAGHASNSISAAMGMSVASALKGEKDRHVIAVIGDGAMTGGLAFEGLNNASANPNNLLIILNDNDMAIDHAVGGLSQYLVDITTSQAYNKMRYDVYRGLRKMKLINNDRRGNILRFNNSLKALLTQQHNLFEGFSIRYFGPIDGHDVDYMIKVLNDIKDMEGPKLLHIKTKKGKGFKPAEKSATEWHAPGLFNKETGERIICLLYTSPSPRD
;
A
#
# COMPACT_ATOMS: atom_id res chain seq x y z
N VAL A 1 46.77 -23.39 -49.66
CA VAL A 1 47.10 -23.87 -48.29
C VAL A 1 46.48 -22.99 -47.21
N ILE A 2 46.34 -21.66 -47.40
CA ILE A 2 45.75 -20.72 -46.42
C ILE A 2 44.18 -20.83 -46.36
N LEU A 3 43.54 -21.11 -47.48
CA LEU A 3 42.05 -21.27 -47.53
C LEU A 3 41.58 -22.53 -46.81
N LEU A 4 42.32 -23.62 -46.84
CA LEU A 4 41.98 -24.89 -46.16
C LEU A 4 42.06 -24.80 -44.62
N LYS A 5 42.90 -23.94 -44.06
CA LYS A 5 42.98 -23.73 -42.61
C LYS A 5 41.78 -23.01 -42.02
N ASN A 6 41.17 -22.09 -42.77
CA ASN A 6 39.97 -21.36 -42.30
C ASN A 6 38.71 -22.23 -42.26
N ASP A 7 38.61 -23.22 -43.18
CA ASP A 7 37.43 -24.10 -43.20
C ASP A 7 37.49 -25.19 -42.13
N ILE A 8 38.67 -25.66 -41.81
CA ILE A 8 38.93 -26.63 -40.70
C ILE A 8 38.63 -25.96 -39.36
N LEU A 9 39.04 -24.71 -39.16
CA LEU A 9 38.73 -23.95 -37.96
C LEU A 9 37.21 -23.73 -37.80
N LYS A 10 36.47 -23.42 -38.86
CA LYS A 10 35.00 -23.30 -38.85
C LYS A 10 34.31 -24.63 -38.53
N LEU A 11 34.81 -25.74 -39.03
CA LEU A 11 34.23 -27.07 -38.82
C LEU A 11 34.30 -27.56 -37.38
N PHE A 12 35.38 -27.22 -36.66
CA PHE A 12 35.59 -27.64 -35.27
C PHE A 12 35.09 -26.64 -34.22
N TYR A 13 35.20 -25.34 -34.49
CA TYR A 13 34.80 -24.32 -33.50
C TYR A 13 33.34 -23.89 -33.57
N LEU A 14 32.67 -23.98 -34.74
CA LEU A 14 31.28 -23.61 -34.88
C LEU A 14 30.32 -24.50 -34.03
N PRO A 15 30.47 -25.83 -34.00
CA PRO A 15 29.69 -26.69 -33.11
C PRO A 15 29.98 -26.44 -31.65
N LEU A 16 31.22 -26.13 -31.28
CA LEU A 16 31.62 -25.82 -29.90
C LEU A 16 31.04 -24.47 -29.46
N ILE A 17 31.08 -23.46 -30.31
CA ILE A 17 30.47 -22.14 -30.06
C ILE A 17 28.95 -22.28 -29.94
N LEU A 18 28.30 -23.02 -30.84
CA LEU A 18 26.86 -23.26 -30.77
C LEU A 18 26.48 -24.04 -29.50
N TYR A 19 27.30 -25.01 -29.08
CA TYR A 19 27.08 -25.74 -27.83
C TYR A 19 27.26 -24.84 -26.61
N ILE A 20 28.26 -23.98 -26.59
CA ILE A 20 28.51 -23.01 -25.52
C ILE A 20 27.40 -21.97 -25.49
N CYS A 21 26.98 -21.44 -26.66
CA CYS A 21 25.85 -20.52 -26.74
C CYS A 21 24.55 -21.19 -26.28
N HIS A 22 24.27 -22.43 -26.68
CA HIS A 22 23.11 -23.18 -26.22
C HIS A 22 23.15 -23.46 -24.72
N LYS A 23 24.31 -23.80 -24.15
CA LYS A 23 24.51 -23.95 -22.71
C LYS A 23 24.36 -22.62 -21.95
N ILE A 24 24.87 -21.52 -22.49
CA ILE A 24 24.72 -20.19 -21.91
C ILE A 24 23.25 -19.76 -21.99
N ILE A 25 22.57 -19.97 -23.12
CA ILE A 25 21.13 -19.69 -23.25
C ILE A 25 20.32 -20.60 -22.31
N ALA A 26 20.65 -21.87 -22.16
CA ALA A 26 20.00 -22.78 -21.22
C ALA A 26 20.21 -22.34 -19.76
N VAL A 27 21.43 -21.95 -19.38
CA VAL A 27 21.74 -21.41 -18.05
C VAL A 27 21.05 -20.06 -17.85
N MET A 28 20.98 -19.20 -18.85
CA MET A 28 20.23 -17.93 -18.78
C MET A 28 18.70 -18.14 -18.78
N THR A 29 18.18 -19.25 -19.31
CA THR A 29 16.78 -19.64 -19.20
C THR A 29 16.47 -20.38 -17.88
N GLU A 30 17.43 -21.11 -17.31
CA GLU A 30 17.31 -21.72 -15.96
C GLU A 30 17.53 -20.71 -14.83
N CYS A 31 18.24 -19.61 -15.07
CA CYS A 31 18.35 -18.44 -14.16
C CYS A 31 17.32 -17.33 -14.46
N LYS A 32 16.15 -17.66 -14.95
CA LYS A 32 14.99 -16.86 -14.59
C LYS A 32 14.67 -17.23 -13.15
N ASP A 33 15.18 -16.46 -12.20
CA ASP A 33 14.55 -16.34 -10.91
C ASP A 33 13.08 -16.12 -11.23
N GLU A 34 12.24 -17.12 -10.97
CA GLU A 34 10.80 -17.02 -11.21
C GLU A 34 10.27 -16.09 -10.13
N HIS A 35 10.40 -14.78 -10.35
CA HIS A 35 9.80 -13.79 -9.49
C HIS A 35 8.31 -14.07 -9.42
N ILE A 36 7.80 -14.30 -8.23
CA ILE A 36 6.38 -14.57 -7.99
C ILE A 36 5.51 -13.44 -8.57
N LEU A 37 6.00 -12.19 -8.48
CA LEU A 37 5.33 -11.02 -9.04
C LEU A 37 5.07 -11.16 -10.55
N ASN A 38 5.89 -11.89 -11.28
CA ASN A 38 5.69 -12.12 -12.72
C ASN A 38 4.48 -13.00 -13.03
N SER A 39 4.03 -13.81 -12.08
CA SER A 39 2.83 -14.63 -12.19
C SER A 39 1.53 -13.90 -11.80
N ILE A 40 1.63 -12.65 -11.34
CA ILE A 40 0.51 -11.84 -10.86
C ILE A 40 0.23 -10.73 -11.85
N ASP A 41 -0.77 -10.90 -12.70
CA ASP A 41 -1.24 -9.83 -13.56
C ASP A 41 -2.41 -9.07 -12.95
N TYR A 42 -3.29 -9.78 -12.26
CA TYR A 42 -4.49 -9.23 -11.62
C TYR A 42 -4.64 -9.70 -10.16
N PRO A 43 -5.47 -9.02 -9.37
CA PRO A 43 -5.72 -9.41 -7.98
C PRO A 43 -6.24 -10.85 -7.81
N GLU A 44 -6.87 -11.41 -8.83
CA GLU A 44 -7.32 -12.81 -8.83
C GLU A 44 -6.15 -13.79 -8.77
N ASP A 45 -5.03 -13.47 -9.41
CA ASP A 45 -3.82 -14.30 -9.36
C ASP A 45 -3.16 -14.21 -7.99
N LEU A 46 -3.12 -13.00 -7.41
CA LEU A 46 -2.64 -12.80 -6.05
C LEU A 46 -3.45 -13.63 -5.03
N ARG A 47 -4.78 -13.68 -5.16
CA ARG A 47 -5.65 -14.45 -4.27
C ARG A 47 -5.50 -15.98 -4.38
N LYS A 48 -4.89 -16.49 -5.45
CA LYS A 48 -4.57 -17.94 -5.61
C LYS A 48 -3.33 -18.34 -4.82
N LEU A 49 -2.50 -17.39 -4.41
CA LEU A 49 -1.28 -17.67 -3.65
C LEU A 49 -1.61 -18.06 -2.21
N SER A 50 -0.76 -18.92 -1.64
CA SER A 50 -0.82 -19.20 -0.21
C SER A 50 -0.33 -18.01 0.62
N PRO A 51 -0.87 -17.79 1.83
CA PRO A 51 -0.51 -16.62 2.65
C PRO A 51 1.00 -16.48 2.93
N ASP A 52 1.71 -17.60 3.09
CA ASP A 52 3.16 -17.63 3.33
C ASP A 52 4.00 -17.00 2.20
N LYS A 53 3.43 -16.89 0.97
CA LYS A 53 4.08 -16.27 -0.17
C LYS A 53 3.89 -14.75 -0.26
N LEU A 54 2.98 -14.17 0.48
CA LEU A 54 2.65 -12.75 0.38
C LEU A 54 3.79 -11.83 0.84
N GLY A 55 4.59 -12.28 1.80
CA GLY A 55 5.80 -11.57 2.19
C GLY A 55 6.83 -11.44 1.06
N GLU A 56 6.98 -12.50 0.25
CA GLU A 56 7.84 -12.52 -0.93
C GLU A 56 7.29 -11.59 -2.02
N VAL A 57 5.98 -11.63 -2.28
CA VAL A 57 5.29 -10.69 -3.19
C VAL A 57 5.53 -9.23 -2.76
N CYS A 58 5.42 -8.92 -1.47
CA CYS A 58 5.69 -7.56 -0.96
C CYS A 58 7.15 -7.14 -1.21
N ALA A 59 8.10 -8.05 -1.02
CA ALA A 59 9.52 -7.76 -1.26
C ALA A 59 9.81 -7.49 -2.74
N GLU A 60 9.29 -8.32 -3.63
CA GLU A 60 9.45 -8.16 -5.08
C GLU A 60 8.72 -6.93 -5.63
N LEU A 61 7.50 -6.67 -5.18
CA LEU A 61 6.75 -5.47 -5.54
C LEU A 61 7.48 -4.19 -5.12
N ARG A 62 8.07 -4.18 -3.94
CA ARG A 62 8.89 -3.06 -3.44
C ARG A 62 10.12 -2.86 -4.31
N GLN A 63 10.84 -3.93 -4.61
CA GLN A 63 12.04 -3.86 -5.46
C GLN A 63 11.68 -3.35 -6.85
N TYR A 64 10.60 -3.86 -7.45
CA TYR A 64 10.13 -3.42 -8.76
C TYR A 64 9.78 -1.92 -8.78
N ILE A 65 9.13 -1.41 -7.73
CA ILE A 65 8.85 0.04 -7.61
C ILE A 65 10.16 0.84 -7.55
N ILE A 66 11.15 0.39 -6.78
CA ILE A 66 12.46 1.06 -6.67
C ILE A 66 13.16 1.07 -8.03
N ASP A 67 13.20 -0.08 -8.71
CA ASP A 67 13.89 -0.24 -9.99
C ASP A 67 13.30 0.70 -11.05
N VAL A 68 11.98 0.71 -11.22
CA VAL A 68 11.33 1.57 -12.22
C VAL A 68 11.44 3.05 -11.87
N LEU A 69 11.26 3.43 -10.59
CA LEU A 69 11.28 4.84 -10.19
C LEU A 69 12.69 5.42 -10.12
N SER A 70 13.72 4.60 -10.08
CA SER A 70 15.11 5.08 -10.19
C SER A 70 15.39 5.75 -11.56
N GLU A 71 14.73 5.25 -12.61
CA GLU A 71 14.86 5.72 -14.00
C GLU A 71 13.65 6.55 -14.47
N ASN A 72 12.51 6.45 -13.78
CA ASN A 72 11.26 7.10 -14.14
C ASN A 72 10.65 7.82 -12.93
N PRO A 73 10.93 9.12 -12.73
CA PRO A 73 10.61 9.84 -11.50
C PRO A 73 9.15 9.79 -11.08
N GLY A 74 8.91 9.55 -9.78
CA GLY A 74 7.57 9.48 -9.21
C GLY A 74 7.58 9.58 -7.67
N HIS A 75 6.42 9.35 -7.04
CA HIS A 75 6.26 9.38 -5.59
C HIS A 75 6.77 8.06 -4.96
N LEU A 76 8.06 8.00 -4.68
CA LEU A 76 8.73 6.79 -4.18
C LEU A 76 8.34 6.48 -2.74
N GLY A 77 8.59 7.42 -1.82
CA GLY A 77 8.50 7.16 -0.38
C GLY A 77 7.09 6.74 0.06
N ALA A 78 6.05 7.40 -0.44
CA ALA A 78 4.67 7.08 -0.11
C ALA A 78 4.26 5.69 -0.61
N SER A 79 4.66 5.34 -1.85
CA SER A 79 4.33 4.03 -2.45
C SER A 79 5.07 2.88 -1.79
N LEU A 80 6.32 3.07 -1.34
CA LEU A 80 7.05 2.06 -0.57
C LEU A 80 6.43 1.81 0.81
N GLY A 81 5.84 2.84 1.42
CA GLY A 81 5.14 2.74 2.70
C GLY A 81 3.83 1.95 2.65
N THR A 82 3.24 1.78 1.47
CA THR A 82 1.92 1.13 1.29
C THR A 82 1.96 -0.21 0.57
N VAL A 83 3.13 -0.82 0.41
CA VAL A 83 3.27 -2.10 -0.32
C VAL A 83 2.46 -3.20 0.35
N GLU A 84 2.67 -3.46 1.64
CA GLU A 84 1.98 -4.50 2.39
C GLU A 84 0.47 -4.22 2.47
N LEU A 85 0.09 -2.96 2.68
CA LEU A 85 -1.32 -2.54 2.65
C LEU A 85 -1.97 -2.88 1.30
N THR A 86 -1.29 -2.57 0.20
CA THR A 86 -1.81 -2.79 -1.15
C THR A 86 -2.01 -4.29 -1.41
N VAL A 87 -1.02 -5.11 -1.06
CA VAL A 87 -1.11 -6.57 -1.17
C VAL A 87 -2.26 -7.10 -0.32
N ALA A 88 -2.37 -6.68 0.94
CA ALA A 88 -3.44 -7.12 1.84
C ALA A 88 -4.84 -6.73 1.32
N LEU A 89 -5.00 -5.50 0.82
CA LEU A 89 -6.28 -5.04 0.26
C LEU A 89 -6.70 -5.87 -0.96
N HIS A 90 -5.81 -6.11 -1.92
CA HIS A 90 -6.12 -6.90 -3.11
C HIS A 90 -6.26 -8.40 -2.84
N TYR A 91 -5.67 -8.89 -1.74
CA TYR A 91 -5.84 -10.27 -1.31
C TYR A 91 -7.19 -10.51 -0.63
N VAL A 92 -7.67 -9.56 0.17
CA VAL A 92 -8.91 -9.70 0.98
C VAL A 92 -10.15 -9.28 0.21
N PHE A 93 -10.08 -8.23 -0.60
CA PHE A 93 -11.22 -7.64 -1.29
C PHE A 93 -11.28 -8.03 -2.76
N ASN A 94 -12.49 -8.25 -3.25
CA ASN A 94 -12.75 -8.69 -4.62
C ASN A 94 -12.80 -7.51 -5.59
N THR A 95 -11.67 -6.82 -5.80
CA THR A 95 -11.58 -5.75 -6.80
C THR A 95 -11.62 -6.32 -8.24
N PRO A 96 -12.24 -5.65 -9.22
CA PRO A 96 -12.81 -4.30 -9.17
C PRO A 96 -14.27 -4.22 -8.69
N TYR A 97 -14.92 -5.34 -8.30
CA TYR A 97 -16.27 -5.30 -7.72
C TYR A 97 -16.27 -4.47 -6.44
N ASP A 98 -15.40 -4.79 -5.48
CA ASP A 98 -15.10 -3.93 -4.35
C ASP A 98 -14.32 -2.70 -4.82
N ARG A 99 -14.53 -1.56 -4.17
CA ARG A 99 -13.98 -0.27 -4.60
C ARG A 99 -12.93 0.22 -3.61
N ILE A 100 -11.74 0.55 -4.11
CA ILE A 100 -10.67 1.19 -3.31
C ILE A 100 -10.48 2.61 -3.84
N VAL A 101 -10.65 3.59 -2.96
CA VAL A 101 -10.43 5.01 -3.24
C VAL A 101 -9.15 5.45 -2.54
N TRP A 102 -8.13 5.78 -3.30
CA TRP A 102 -6.86 6.25 -2.81
C TRP A 102 -6.86 7.77 -2.68
N ASP A 103 -6.68 8.30 -1.46
CA ASP A 103 -6.55 9.74 -1.25
C ASP A 103 -5.29 10.27 -1.93
N VAL A 104 -5.39 11.41 -2.63
CA VAL A 104 -4.35 11.96 -3.51
C VAL A 104 -3.98 11.01 -4.65
N GLY A 105 -3.82 9.72 -4.38
CA GLY A 105 -3.43 8.69 -5.34
C GLY A 105 -1.92 8.52 -5.54
N HIS A 106 -1.09 9.30 -4.88
CA HIS A 106 0.38 9.23 -4.97
C HIS A 106 0.98 7.97 -4.33
N GLN A 107 0.23 7.27 -3.50
CA GLN A 107 0.60 6.03 -2.81
C GLN A 107 0.08 4.76 -3.49
N ALA A 108 -0.46 4.87 -4.72
CA ALA A 108 -1.18 3.80 -5.41
C ALA A 108 -0.34 3.07 -6.47
N TYR A 109 1.00 3.13 -6.42
CA TYR A 109 1.81 2.47 -7.46
C TYR A 109 1.73 0.95 -7.38
N GLY A 110 1.76 0.37 -6.18
CA GLY A 110 1.53 -1.06 -5.99
C GLY A 110 0.15 -1.50 -6.53
N HIS A 111 -0.89 -0.68 -6.31
CA HIS A 111 -2.22 -0.92 -6.88
C HIS A 111 -2.18 -0.98 -8.42
N LYS A 112 -1.50 -0.05 -9.10
CA LYS A 112 -1.36 -0.10 -10.55
C LYS A 112 -0.65 -1.36 -11.04
N ILE A 113 0.44 -1.74 -10.37
CA ILE A 113 1.23 -2.92 -10.75
C ILE A 113 0.41 -4.20 -10.60
N LEU A 114 -0.33 -4.36 -9.50
CA LEU A 114 -1.14 -5.54 -9.23
C LEU A 114 -2.49 -5.58 -9.98
N THR A 115 -2.79 -4.57 -10.80
CA THR A 115 -4.05 -4.44 -11.55
C THR A 115 -3.84 -4.32 -13.05
N GLY A 116 -2.96 -5.15 -13.61
CA GLY A 116 -2.75 -5.32 -15.05
C GLY A 116 -1.84 -4.26 -15.70
N ARG A 117 -1.15 -3.42 -14.92
CA ARG A 117 -0.30 -2.34 -15.45
C ARG A 117 1.18 -2.52 -15.14
N ARG A 118 1.59 -3.73 -14.71
CA ARG A 118 3.01 -4.02 -14.41
C ARG A 118 3.89 -3.73 -15.62
N GLU A 119 3.59 -4.32 -16.76
CA GLU A 119 4.35 -4.14 -18.01
C GLU A 119 4.42 -2.65 -18.44
N ALA A 120 3.30 -1.91 -18.30
CA ALA A 120 3.22 -0.51 -18.67
C ALA A 120 3.83 0.43 -17.64
N PHE A 121 4.20 -0.04 -16.45
CA PHE A 121 4.60 0.82 -15.35
C PHE A 121 5.85 1.66 -15.63
N HIS A 122 6.75 1.20 -16.49
CA HIS A 122 7.90 1.97 -16.97
C HIS A 122 7.53 3.22 -17.79
N THR A 123 6.26 3.33 -18.23
CA THR A 123 5.73 4.50 -18.93
C THR A 123 5.02 5.50 -18.02
N LEU A 124 5.04 5.27 -16.70
CA LEU A 124 4.40 6.12 -15.70
C LEU A 124 4.77 7.59 -15.91
N ARG A 125 3.77 8.49 -16.01
CA ARG A 125 3.94 9.94 -16.19
C ARG A 125 4.63 10.38 -17.49
N LYS A 126 4.90 9.45 -18.42
CA LYS A 126 5.44 9.78 -19.74
C LYS A 126 4.31 10.12 -20.73
N PHE A 127 4.65 10.81 -21.80
CA PHE A 127 3.69 11.11 -22.86
C PHE A 127 3.12 9.81 -23.46
N ARG A 128 1.80 9.70 -23.52
CA ARG A 128 1.05 8.47 -23.90
C ARG A 128 1.31 7.26 -22.99
N GLY A 129 1.93 7.46 -21.84
CA GLY A 129 2.08 6.43 -20.83
C GLY A 129 0.94 6.46 -19.81
N ILE A 130 1.08 5.64 -18.76
CA ILE A 130 0.09 5.56 -17.69
C ILE A 130 0.15 6.78 -16.77
N SER A 131 -1.00 7.15 -16.21
CA SER A 131 -1.16 8.25 -15.27
C SER A 131 -0.37 8.02 -13.97
N GLY A 132 0.13 9.09 -13.38
CA GLY A 132 0.77 9.06 -12.06
C GLY A 132 -0.20 8.82 -10.88
N PHE A 133 -1.50 8.89 -11.13
CA PHE A 133 -2.57 8.70 -10.15
C PHE A 133 -3.58 7.69 -10.70
N PRO A 134 -4.44 7.07 -9.85
CA PRO A 134 -5.55 6.26 -10.32
C PRO A 134 -6.44 7.05 -11.30
N ASN A 135 -6.83 6.40 -12.40
CA ASN A 135 -7.65 7.00 -13.43
C ASN A 135 -8.65 5.96 -13.99
N PRO A 136 -9.97 6.11 -13.77
CA PRO A 136 -10.99 5.20 -14.26
C PRO A 136 -11.03 5.02 -15.80
N GLN A 137 -10.47 5.98 -16.55
CA GLN A 137 -10.33 5.83 -18.01
C GLN A 137 -9.17 4.90 -18.39
N GLU A 138 -8.25 4.64 -17.47
CA GLU A 138 -7.09 3.78 -17.67
C GLU A 138 -7.37 2.35 -17.23
N SER A 139 -8.12 2.17 -16.14
CA SER A 139 -8.42 0.85 -15.58
C SER A 139 -9.74 0.84 -14.81
N THR A 140 -10.49 -0.25 -14.94
CA THR A 140 -11.72 -0.49 -14.15
C THR A 140 -11.44 -0.69 -12.66
N PHE A 141 -10.20 -0.97 -12.28
CA PHE A 141 -9.77 -1.08 -10.89
C PHE A 141 -9.60 0.28 -10.20
N ASP A 142 -9.45 1.34 -10.98
CA ASP A 142 -9.33 2.71 -10.46
C ASP A 142 -10.73 3.29 -10.23
N ALA A 143 -11.22 3.21 -9.01
CA ALA A 143 -12.60 3.58 -8.68
C ALA A 143 -12.86 5.10 -8.75
N PHE A 144 -11.82 5.93 -8.58
CA PHE A 144 -11.95 7.38 -8.49
C PHE A 144 -10.68 8.09 -8.99
N VAL A 145 -10.86 9.21 -9.69
CA VAL A 145 -9.74 10.11 -10.02
C VAL A 145 -9.44 10.96 -8.80
N ALA A 146 -8.26 10.78 -8.23
CA ALA A 146 -7.75 11.64 -7.17
C ALA A 146 -6.63 12.55 -7.71
N GLY A 147 -6.08 13.37 -6.87
CA GLY A 147 -5.04 14.36 -7.15
C GLY A 147 -5.05 15.42 -6.07
N HIS A 148 -6.23 15.64 -5.46
CA HIS A 148 -6.42 16.49 -4.30
C HIS A 148 -6.51 15.65 -3.02
N ALA A 149 -5.97 16.20 -1.93
CA ALA A 149 -6.03 15.58 -0.62
C ALA A 149 -7.42 15.68 0.02
N SER A 150 -7.72 14.77 0.93
CA SER A 150 -8.85 14.80 1.85
C SER A 150 -10.22 14.44 1.25
N ASN A 151 -10.30 14.05 -0.02
CA ASN A 151 -11.58 13.79 -0.70
C ASN A 151 -11.99 12.31 -0.74
N SER A 152 -11.10 11.40 -0.39
CA SER A 152 -11.34 9.95 -0.52
C SER A 152 -12.50 9.46 0.34
N ILE A 153 -12.64 9.97 1.56
CA ILE A 153 -13.71 9.56 2.48
C ILE A 153 -15.09 9.93 1.90
N SER A 154 -15.26 11.17 1.43
CA SER A 154 -16.52 11.62 0.84
C SER A 154 -16.86 10.87 -0.44
N ALA A 155 -15.86 10.61 -1.32
CA ALA A 155 -16.05 9.85 -2.55
C ALA A 155 -16.43 8.39 -2.25
N ALA A 156 -15.72 7.73 -1.36
CA ALA A 156 -16.00 6.35 -0.96
C ALA A 156 -17.34 6.23 -0.23
N MET A 157 -17.69 7.19 0.61
CA MET A 157 -19.00 7.24 1.28
C MET A 157 -20.14 7.32 0.25
N GLY A 158 -20.03 8.20 -0.74
CA GLY A 158 -21.00 8.29 -1.83
C GLY A 158 -21.17 6.98 -2.60
N MET A 159 -20.04 6.27 -2.88
CA MET A 159 -20.07 4.94 -3.51
C MET A 159 -20.74 3.89 -2.61
N SER A 160 -20.46 3.91 -1.30
CA SER A 160 -21.04 2.98 -0.34
C SER A 160 -22.57 3.17 -0.21
N VAL A 161 -23.02 4.41 -0.15
CA VAL A 161 -24.46 4.75 -0.13
C VAL A 161 -25.13 4.33 -1.46
N ALA A 162 -24.49 4.59 -2.60
CA ALA A 162 -25.00 4.18 -3.90
C ALA A 162 -25.13 2.65 -4.01
N SER A 163 -24.18 1.89 -3.49
CA SER A 163 -24.22 0.43 -3.42
C SER A 163 -25.38 -0.07 -2.55
N ALA A 164 -25.58 0.56 -1.39
CA ALA A 164 -26.70 0.22 -0.50
C ALA A 164 -28.06 0.49 -1.18
N LEU A 165 -28.22 1.62 -1.88
CA LEU A 165 -29.43 1.96 -2.63
C LEU A 165 -29.71 1.01 -3.80
N LYS A 166 -28.67 0.47 -4.42
CA LYS A 166 -28.78 -0.54 -5.49
C LYS A 166 -29.00 -1.96 -4.98
N GLY A 167 -28.96 -2.16 -3.67
CA GLY A 167 -29.06 -3.49 -3.06
C GLY A 167 -27.80 -4.35 -3.18
N GLU A 168 -26.64 -3.76 -3.51
CA GLU A 168 -25.34 -4.42 -3.62
C GLU A 168 -24.71 -4.59 -2.23
N LYS A 169 -25.35 -5.42 -1.38
CA LYS A 169 -24.98 -5.57 0.04
C LYS A 169 -23.60 -6.16 0.28
N ASP A 170 -23.12 -6.97 -0.68
CA ASP A 170 -21.83 -7.68 -0.58
C ASP A 170 -20.66 -6.83 -1.10
N ARG A 171 -20.93 -5.61 -1.59
CA ARG A 171 -19.89 -4.71 -2.08
C ARG A 171 -19.23 -3.96 -0.93
N HIS A 172 -17.91 -4.07 -0.86
CA HIS A 172 -17.10 -3.28 0.06
C HIS A 172 -16.58 -2.01 -0.62
N VAL A 173 -16.56 -0.91 0.12
CA VAL A 173 -15.96 0.34 -0.33
C VAL A 173 -14.94 0.79 0.70
N ILE A 174 -13.72 1.00 0.24
CA ILE A 174 -12.56 1.30 1.07
C ILE A 174 -11.99 2.67 0.68
N ALA A 175 -11.81 3.55 1.65
CA ALA A 175 -11.04 4.80 1.50
C ALA A 175 -9.68 4.63 2.17
N VAL A 176 -8.58 4.87 1.42
CA VAL A 176 -7.22 4.89 1.98
C VAL A 176 -6.77 6.33 2.04
N ILE A 177 -6.55 6.85 3.24
CA ILE A 177 -6.17 8.24 3.51
C ILE A 177 -4.94 8.31 4.40
N GLY A 178 -4.00 9.21 4.08
CA GLY A 178 -2.84 9.49 4.92
C GLY A 178 -3.19 10.42 6.09
N ASP A 179 -2.38 10.37 7.16
CA ASP A 179 -2.49 11.23 8.34
C ASP A 179 -2.45 12.72 7.99
N GLY A 180 -1.57 13.14 7.08
CA GLY A 180 -1.53 14.51 6.60
C GLY A 180 -2.81 14.94 5.87
N ALA A 181 -3.36 14.09 5.00
CA ALA A 181 -4.61 14.37 4.28
C ALA A 181 -5.83 14.35 5.22
N MET A 182 -5.78 13.58 6.30
CA MET A 182 -6.83 13.53 7.32
C MET A 182 -7.01 14.87 8.05
N THR A 183 -6.02 15.76 8.04
CA THR A 183 -6.12 17.10 8.68
C THR A 183 -7.00 18.08 7.90
N GLY A 184 -7.34 17.78 6.65
CA GLY A 184 -8.17 18.66 5.83
C GLY A 184 -9.63 18.68 6.22
N GLY A 185 -10.28 19.85 6.15
CA GLY A 185 -11.70 20.02 6.53
C GLY A 185 -12.65 19.09 5.78
N LEU A 186 -12.37 18.80 4.51
CA LEU A 186 -13.16 17.89 3.68
C LEU A 186 -13.14 16.44 4.20
N ALA A 187 -12.03 15.99 4.80
CA ALA A 187 -11.96 14.69 5.45
C ALA A 187 -12.89 14.63 6.69
N PHE A 188 -12.90 15.68 7.52
CA PHE A 188 -13.81 15.80 8.66
C PHE A 188 -15.27 15.85 8.24
N GLU A 189 -15.59 16.58 7.18
CA GLU A 189 -16.94 16.59 6.60
C GLU A 189 -17.35 15.19 6.12
N GLY A 190 -16.44 14.47 5.46
CA GLY A 190 -16.64 13.09 5.06
C GLY A 190 -16.93 12.16 6.25
N LEU A 191 -16.16 12.27 7.34
CA LEU A 191 -16.38 11.52 8.58
C LEU A 191 -17.76 11.83 9.20
N ASN A 192 -18.09 13.11 9.30
CA ASN A 192 -19.38 13.55 9.82
C ASN A 192 -20.55 12.98 9.00
N ASN A 193 -20.44 12.99 7.69
CA ASN A 193 -21.46 12.47 6.78
C ASN A 193 -21.55 10.93 6.82
N ALA A 194 -20.40 10.23 6.93
CA ALA A 194 -20.38 8.78 7.06
C ALA A 194 -21.11 8.29 8.32
N SER A 195 -21.09 9.08 9.40
CA SER A 195 -21.80 8.75 10.64
C SER A 195 -23.32 8.91 10.53
N ALA A 196 -23.79 9.78 9.65
CA ALA A 196 -25.22 10.11 9.50
C ALA A 196 -25.98 9.19 8.53
N ASN A 197 -25.28 8.52 7.62
CA ASN A 197 -25.88 7.70 6.57
C ASN A 197 -25.59 6.21 6.79
N PRO A 198 -26.55 5.31 6.61
CA PRO A 198 -26.31 3.87 6.65
C PRO A 198 -25.33 3.46 5.54
N ASN A 199 -24.19 2.94 5.91
CA ASN A 199 -23.15 2.49 4.98
C ASN A 199 -22.21 1.51 5.68
N ASN A 200 -21.42 0.77 4.88
CA ASN A 200 -20.40 -0.17 5.35
C ASN A 200 -18.97 0.31 5.00
N LEU A 201 -18.77 1.62 4.88
CA LEU A 201 -17.49 2.23 4.55
C LEU A 201 -16.37 1.75 5.48
N LEU A 202 -15.26 1.30 4.89
CA LEU A 202 -14.01 1.05 5.59
C LEU A 202 -13.02 2.18 5.27
N ILE A 203 -12.59 2.89 6.29
CA ILE A 203 -11.55 3.93 6.18
C ILE A 203 -10.25 3.32 6.70
N ILE A 204 -9.21 3.34 5.88
CA ILE A 204 -7.84 2.99 6.28
C ILE A 204 -7.07 4.29 6.50
N LEU A 205 -6.76 4.58 7.75
CA LEU A 205 -5.87 5.68 8.11
C LEU A 205 -4.43 5.17 8.07
N ASN A 206 -3.70 5.56 7.04
CA ASN A 206 -2.28 5.26 6.87
C ASN A 206 -1.45 6.34 7.56
N ASP A 207 -1.06 6.08 8.79
CA ASP A 207 -0.32 7.00 9.65
C ASP A 207 1.18 6.66 9.59
N ASN A 208 1.94 7.57 9.01
CA ASN A 208 3.40 7.48 8.94
C ASN A 208 4.10 8.72 9.53
N ASP A 209 3.33 9.58 10.24
CA ASP A 209 3.78 10.82 10.88
C ASP A 209 4.40 11.83 9.89
N MET A 210 4.01 11.72 8.62
CA MET A 210 4.58 12.51 7.53
C MET A 210 3.51 12.89 6.50
N ALA A 211 3.40 14.18 6.24
CA ALA A 211 2.77 14.67 5.00
C ALA A 211 3.82 14.70 3.86
N ILE A 212 4.13 15.85 3.30
CA ILE A 212 5.37 16.06 2.53
C ILE A 212 6.53 16.17 3.53
N ASP A 213 6.35 16.94 4.59
CA ASP A 213 7.21 17.10 5.74
C ASP A 213 6.54 16.53 7.00
N HIS A 214 7.13 16.68 8.19
CA HIS A 214 6.54 16.21 9.43
C HIS A 214 5.13 16.76 9.64
N ALA A 215 4.23 15.87 10.08
CA ALA A 215 2.85 16.23 10.35
C ALA A 215 2.77 17.20 11.53
N VAL A 216 1.92 18.23 11.43
CA VAL A 216 1.74 19.27 12.44
C VAL A 216 0.27 19.44 12.82
N GLY A 217 0.03 19.97 14.02
CA GLY A 217 -1.31 20.32 14.48
C GLY A 217 -1.93 19.33 15.48
N GLY A 218 -3.11 19.67 15.98
CA GLY A 218 -3.75 18.94 17.08
C GLY A 218 -4.12 17.51 16.74
N LEU A 219 -4.52 17.22 15.50
CA LEU A 219 -4.81 15.84 15.08
C LEU A 219 -3.56 14.99 15.05
N SER A 220 -2.46 15.52 14.54
CA SER A 220 -1.16 14.83 14.53
C SER A 220 -0.70 14.48 15.95
N GLN A 221 -0.75 15.46 16.87
CA GLN A 221 -0.44 15.22 18.27
C GLN A 221 -1.36 14.16 18.88
N TYR A 222 -2.66 14.20 18.58
CA TYR A 222 -3.63 13.23 19.04
C TYR A 222 -3.32 11.80 18.55
N LEU A 223 -2.91 11.62 17.27
CA LEU A 223 -2.50 10.33 16.73
C LEU A 223 -1.23 9.80 17.40
N VAL A 224 -0.27 10.68 17.67
CA VAL A 224 0.94 10.35 18.45
C VAL A 224 0.55 9.90 19.87
N ASP A 225 -0.33 10.63 20.55
CA ASP A 225 -0.77 10.29 21.92
C ASP A 225 -1.46 8.92 21.97
N ILE A 226 -2.30 8.59 21.00
CA ILE A 226 -2.91 7.25 20.89
C ILE A 226 -1.84 6.16 20.74
N THR A 227 -0.81 6.41 19.93
CA THR A 227 0.23 5.39 19.63
C THR A 227 1.25 5.25 20.74
N THR A 228 1.55 6.32 21.48
CA THR A 228 2.57 6.37 22.54
C THR A 228 2.03 6.12 23.94
N SER A 229 0.70 6.09 24.14
CA SER A 229 0.10 5.88 25.45
C SER A 229 0.61 4.59 26.10
N GLN A 230 1.46 4.75 27.11
CA GLN A 230 1.99 3.62 27.89
C GLN A 230 0.89 2.85 28.60
N ALA A 231 -0.15 3.51 29.05
CA ALA A 231 -1.31 2.89 29.68
C ALA A 231 -2.03 1.94 28.71
N TYR A 232 -2.24 2.36 27.47
CA TYR A 232 -2.85 1.54 26.43
C TYR A 232 -1.99 0.34 26.05
N ASN A 233 -0.69 0.56 25.82
CA ASN A 233 0.23 -0.51 25.43
C ASN A 233 0.43 -1.52 26.57
N LYS A 234 0.55 -1.07 27.81
CA LYS A 234 0.67 -1.95 29.00
C LYS A 234 -0.61 -2.75 29.22
N MET A 235 -1.77 -2.11 29.17
CA MET A 235 -3.06 -2.77 29.32
C MET A 235 -3.29 -3.84 28.25
N ARG A 236 -2.99 -3.51 26.97
CA ARG A 236 -3.08 -4.48 25.86
C ARG A 236 -2.22 -5.70 26.11
N TYR A 237 -1.00 -5.50 26.61
CA TYR A 237 -0.08 -6.59 26.95
C TYR A 237 -0.60 -7.42 28.13
N ASP A 238 -1.07 -6.77 29.19
CA ASP A 238 -1.57 -7.43 30.41
C ASP A 238 -2.85 -8.22 30.15
N VAL A 239 -3.78 -7.67 29.37
CA VAL A 239 -5.00 -8.37 28.94
C VAL A 239 -4.67 -9.57 28.05
N TYR A 240 -3.79 -9.40 27.07
CA TYR A 240 -3.34 -10.52 26.22
C TYR A 240 -2.68 -11.63 27.04
N ARG A 241 -1.83 -11.27 28.00
CA ARG A 241 -1.17 -12.19 28.92
C ARG A 241 -2.16 -12.88 29.87
N GLY A 242 -3.16 -12.15 30.36
CA GLY A 242 -4.24 -12.67 31.20
C GLY A 242 -5.11 -13.68 30.46
N LEU A 243 -5.57 -13.36 29.28
CA LEU A 243 -6.40 -14.24 28.44
C LEU A 243 -5.64 -15.49 27.99
N ARG A 244 -4.34 -15.38 27.73
CA ARG A 244 -3.48 -16.55 27.43
C ARG A 244 -3.29 -17.43 28.62
N LYS A 245 -3.12 -16.89 29.84
CA LYS A 245 -3.05 -17.67 31.10
C LYS A 245 -4.34 -18.42 31.41
N MET A 246 -5.50 -17.81 31.09
CA MET A 246 -6.82 -18.42 31.36
C MET A 246 -7.22 -19.47 30.31
N LYS A 247 -6.37 -19.85 29.35
CA LYS A 247 -6.65 -20.76 28.23
C LYS A 247 -7.94 -20.42 27.44
N LEU A 248 -8.43 -19.20 27.56
CA LEU A 248 -9.62 -18.70 26.86
C LEU A 248 -9.35 -18.35 25.37
N ILE A 249 -8.08 -18.34 24.96
CA ILE A 249 -7.67 -18.14 23.58
C ILE A 249 -7.45 -19.52 22.94
N ASN A 250 -8.52 -20.11 22.43
CA ASN A 250 -8.44 -21.13 21.39
C ASN A 250 -8.46 -20.39 20.04
N ASN A 251 -7.73 -20.91 19.06
CA ASN A 251 -7.49 -20.26 17.77
C ASN A 251 -8.76 -19.87 16.99
N ASP A 252 -9.92 -20.42 17.31
CA ASP A 252 -11.19 -20.21 16.60
C ASP A 252 -12.08 -19.06 17.14
N ARG A 253 -11.70 -18.39 18.23
CA ARG A 253 -12.54 -17.35 18.87
C ARG A 253 -11.93 -15.95 18.88
N ARG A 254 -11.08 -15.63 17.93
CA ARG A 254 -10.33 -14.36 17.89
C ARG A 254 -11.18 -13.11 17.59
N GLY A 255 -12.29 -13.25 16.88
CA GLY A 255 -13.23 -12.13 16.66
C GLY A 255 -13.82 -11.54 17.96
N ASN A 256 -13.96 -12.36 18.99
CA ASN A 256 -14.42 -11.92 20.31
C ASN A 256 -13.36 -11.12 21.09
N ILE A 257 -12.06 -11.29 20.77
CA ILE A 257 -10.96 -10.58 21.42
C ILE A 257 -10.92 -9.12 20.96
N LEU A 258 -11.16 -8.86 19.67
CA LEU A 258 -11.25 -7.49 19.16
C LEU A 258 -12.46 -6.74 19.74
N ARG A 259 -13.61 -7.42 19.86
CA ARG A 259 -14.81 -6.85 20.53
C ARG A 259 -14.54 -6.59 22.02
N PHE A 260 -13.90 -7.52 22.72
CA PHE A 260 -13.55 -7.37 24.12
C PHE A 260 -12.53 -6.25 24.36
N ASN A 261 -11.49 -6.16 23.51
CA ASN A 261 -10.50 -5.08 23.57
C ASN A 261 -11.15 -3.70 23.39
N ASN A 262 -12.11 -3.57 22.47
CA ASN A 262 -12.82 -2.32 22.24
C ASN A 262 -13.77 -1.97 23.41
N SER A 263 -14.46 -2.96 23.96
CA SER A 263 -15.34 -2.77 25.13
C SER A 263 -14.53 -2.43 26.39
N LEU A 264 -13.38 -3.08 26.59
CA LEU A 264 -12.48 -2.78 27.72
C LEU A 264 -11.80 -1.42 27.57
N LYS A 265 -11.47 -1.01 26.34
CA LYS A 265 -10.95 0.32 26.02
C LYS A 265 -11.98 1.41 26.36
N ALA A 266 -13.24 1.22 25.99
CA ALA A 266 -14.33 2.16 26.31
C ALA A 266 -14.57 2.28 27.83
N LEU A 267 -14.40 1.19 28.58
CA LEU A 267 -14.57 1.18 30.04
C LEU A 267 -13.40 1.80 30.84
N LEU A 268 -12.18 1.74 30.29
CA LEU A 268 -10.97 2.14 31.02
C LEU A 268 -10.42 3.51 30.60
N THR A 269 -10.77 4.00 29.40
CA THR A 269 -10.45 5.37 28.97
C THR A 269 -11.71 6.21 29.05
N GLN A 270 -11.78 7.11 30.00
CA GLN A 270 -12.79 8.19 30.02
C GLN A 270 -12.64 9.17 28.84
N GLN A 271 -11.71 8.92 27.94
CA GLN A 271 -11.52 9.69 26.71
C GLN A 271 -12.15 8.95 25.55
N HIS A 272 -13.30 9.44 25.10
CA HIS A 272 -13.87 9.05 23.81
C HIS A 272 -12.85 9.34 22.71
N ASN A 273 -12.54 8.33 21.89
CA ASN A 273 -11.73 8.50 20.69
C ASN A 273 -12.47 9.46 19.75
N LEU A 274 -11.76 10.39 19.10
CA LEU A 274 -12.33 11.36 18.15
C LEU A 274 -13.26 10.66 17.13
N PHE A 275 -12.83 9.52 16.60
CA PHE A 275 -13.59 8.76 15.60
C PHE A 275 -14.86 8.10 16.19
N GLU A 276 -14.80 7.65 17.44
CA GLU A 276 -15.97 7.12 18.16
C GLU A 276 -16.98 8.23 18.44
N GLY A 277 -16.52 9.48 18.63
CA GLY A 277 -17.37 10.67 18.70
C GLY A 277 -18.19 10.90 17.43
N PHE A 278 -17.70 10.48 16.27
CA PHE A 278 -18.43 10.42 15.00
C PHE A 278 -19.23 9.11 14.82
N SER A 279 -19.40 8.29 15.83
CA SER A 279 -20.04 6.96 15.71
C SER A 279 -19.34 6.02 14.70
N ILE A 280 -18.08 6.24 14.41
CA ILE A 280 -17.23 5.40 13.55
C ILE A 280 -16.47 4.43 14.44
N ARG A 281 -16.58 3.14 14.17
CA ARG A 281 -15.82 2.13 14.94
C ARG A 281 -14.35 2.22 14.61
N TYR A 282 -13.55 2.42 15.64
CA TYR A 282 -12.11 2.54 15.50
C TYR A 282 -11.39 1.24 15.86
N PHE A 283 -10.46 0.81 14.98
CA PHE A 283 -9.59 -0.34 15.15
C PHE A 283 -8.13 0.10 14.99
N GLY A 284 -7.25 -0.44 15.82
CA GLY A 284 -5.80 -0.15 15.73
C GLY A 284 -5.30 0.69 16.92
N PRO A 285 -4.11 1.30 16.79
CA PRO A 285 -3.20 1.17 15.66
C PRO A 285 -2.59 -0.23 15.52
N ILE A 286 -2.35 -0.67 14.29
CA ILE A 286 -1.65 -1.92 13.98
C ILE A 286 -0.42 -1.65 13.12
N ASP A 287 0.53 -2.58 13.07
CA ASP A 287 1.68 -2.50 12.17
C ASP A 287 1.22 -2.70 10.73
N GLY A 288 1.40 -1.67 9.89
CA GLY A 288 1.04 -1.69 8.48
C GLY A 288 2.08 -2.39 7.59
N HIS A 289 3.15 -2.93 8.17
CA HIS A 289 4.15 -3.74 7.48
C HIS A 289 4.06 -5.23 7.81
N ASP A 290 3.15 -5.63 8.67
CA ASP A 290 2.80 -7.04 8.93
C ASP A 290 1.61 -7.43 8.05
N VAL A 291 1.90 -7.95 6.84
CA VAL A 291 0.88 -8.31 5.84
C VAL A 291 -0.06 -9.41 6.35
N ASP A 292 0.46 -10.39 7.06
CA ASP A 292 -0.32 -11.53 7.56
C ASP A 292 -1.30 -11.08 8.64
N TYR A 293 -0.83 -10.26 9.57
CA TYR A 293 -1.68 -9.70 10.61
C TYR A 293 -2.73 -8.75 10.05
N MET A 294 -2.36 -7.94 9.05
CA MET A 294 -3.27 -7.02 8.39
C MET A 294 -4.40 -7.75 7.64
N ILE A 295 -4.07 -8.81 6.88
CA ILE A 295 -5.07 -9.67 6.20
C ILE A 295 -6.06 -10.24 7.21
N LYS A 296 -5.57 -10.70 8.35
CA LYS A 296 -6.40 -11.23 9.40
C LYS A 296 -7.35 -10.18 9.97
N VAL A 297 -6.83 -8.99 10.30
CA VAL A 297 -7.65 -7.90 10.82
C VAL A 297 -8.69 -7.46 9.78
N LEU A 298 -8.29 -7.32 8.52
CA LEU A 298 -9.21 -6.97 7.43
C LEU A 298 -10.33 -7.99 7.27
N ASN A 299 -10.04 -9.30 7.32
CA ASN A 299 -11.06 -10.34 7.28
C ASN A 299 -12.00 -10.32 8.50
N ASP A 300 -11.47 -9.96 9.69
CA ASP A 300 -12.29 -9.87 10.90
C ASP A 300 -13.26 -8.67 10.87
N ILE A 301 -12.91 -7.58 10.17
CA ILE A 301 -13.70 -6.34 10.21
C ILE A 301 -14.50 -6.06 8.93
N LYS A 302 -14.18 -6.67 7.79
CA LYS A 302 -14.79 -6.33 6.48
C LYS A 302 -16.32 -6.45 6.49
N ASP A 303 -16.85 -7.51 7.10
CA ASP A 303 -18.28 -7.83 7.11
C ASP A 303 -19.04 -7.19 8.29
N MET A 304 -18.37 -6.36 9.09
CA MET A 304 -19.03 -5.62 10.16
C MET A 304 -19.88 -4.51 9.57
N GLU A 305 -21.13 -4.38 10.05
CA GLU A 305 -22.04 -3.30 9.62
C GLU A 305 -21.61 -1.93 10.15
N GLY A 306 -21.91 -0.90 9.39
CA GLY A 306 -21.65 0.50 9.72
C GLY A 306 -20.24 0.96 9.40
N PRO A 307 -19.98 2.29 9.46
CA PRO A 307 -18.69 2.88 9.16
C PRO A 307 -17.62 2.45 10.17
N LYS A 308 -16.44 2.16 9.68
CA LYS A 308 -15.30 1.72 10.47
C LYS A 308 -14.01 2.31 9.97
N LEU A 309 -13.08 2.57 10.89
CA LEU A 309 -11.76 3.08 10.62
C LEU A 309 -10.71 2.10 11.17
N LEU A 310 -9.83 1.65 10.29
CA LEU A 310 -8.63 0.91 10.65
C LEU A 310 -7.42 1.85 10.60
N HIS A 311 -6.79 2.08 11.74
CA HIS A 311 -5.56 2.85 11.86
C HIS A 311 -4.37 1.93 11.72
N ILE A 312 -3.52 2.17 10.73
CA ILE A 312 -2.28 1.44 10.52
C ILE A 312 -1.09 2.39 10.68
N LYS A 313 -0.02 1.90 11.29
CA LYS A 313 1.27 2.60 11.36
C LYS A 313 2.18 2.06 10.30
N THR A 314 2.68 2.95 9.44
CA THR A 314 3.64 2.62 8.39
C THR A 314 4.89 3.48 8.47
N LYS A 315 5.89 3.14 7.69
CA LYS A 315 7.12 3.92 7.53
C LYS A 315 7.25 4.33 6.07
N LYS A 316 7.26 5.64 5.83
CA LYS A 316 7.49 6.20 4.50
C LYS A 316 8.87 5.79 3.99
N GLY A 317 8.95 5.28 2.76
CA GLY A 317 10.20 4.79 2.19
C GLY A 317 10.68 3.42 2.68
N LYS A 318 9.82 2.63 3.33
CA LYS A 318 10.12 1.30 3.88
C LYS A 318 10.86 0.41 2.90
N GLY A 319 11.98 -0.19 3.38
CA GLY A 319 12.81 -1.12 2.61
C GLY A 319 13.84 -0.45 1.71
N PHE A 320 13.87 0.89 1.61
CA PHE A 320 14.92 1.63 0.91
C PHE A 320 15.62 2.58 1.89
N LYS A 321 16.80 2.20 2.35
CA LYS A 321 17.52 2.92 3.43
C LYS A 321 17.67 4.44 3.24
N PRO A 322 17.98 4.97 2.03
CA PRO A 322 18.04 6.41 1.82
C PRO A 322 16.69 7.10 2.10
N ALA A 323 15.57 6.52 1.62
CA ALA A 323 14.23 7.06 1.83
C ALA A 323 13.77 6.96 3.29
N GLU A 324 14.17 5.92 4.01
CA GLU A 324 13.87 5.77 5.44
C GLU A 324 14.62 6.79 6.31
N LYS A 325 15.79 7.28 5.85
CA LYS A 325 16.59 8.28 6.59
C LYS A 325 16.11 9.71 6.35
N SER A 326 15.61 10.02 5.15
CA SER A 326 15.19 11.37 4.76
C SER A 326 13.88 11.31 3.97
N ALA A 327 12.77 11.05 4.70
CA ALA A 327 11.46 10.81 4.10
C ALA A 327 10.92 12.01 3.29
N THR A 328 11.31 13.23 3.65
CA THR A 328 10.97 14.48 2.94
C THR A 328 11.63 14.51 1.56
N GLU A 329 12.94 14.32 1.49
CA GLU A 329 13.69 14.35 0.23
C GLU A 329 13.30 13.21 -0.72
N TRP A 330 12.91 12.06 -0.15
CA TRP A 330 12.52 10.87 -0.88
C TRP A 330 11.01 10.76 -1.12
N HIS A 331 10.26 11.81 -0.86
CA HIS A 331 8.85 11.87 -1.24
C HIS A 331 8.69 11.73 -2.77
N ALA A 332 9.44 12.54 -3.55
CA ALA A 332 9.54 12.48 -5.00
C ALA A 332 10.98 12.84 -5.42
N PRO A 333 11.92 11.90 -5.34
CA PRO A 333 13.36 12.19 -5.36
C PRO A 333 13.92 12.63 -6.71
N GLY A 334 13.15 12.53 -7.81
CA GLY A 334 13.69 12.65 -9.16
C GLY A 334 14.39 11.35 -9.60
N LEU A 335 15.39 11.46 -10.49
CA LEU A 335 16.26 10.35 -10.88
C LEU A 335 17.25 10.05 -9.76
N PHE A 336 17.56 8.78 -9.55
CA PHE A 336 18.52 8.37 -8.52
C PHE A 336 19.20 7.03 -8.86
N ASN A 337 20.38 6.83 -8.33
CA ASN A 337 21.04 5.54 -8.35
C ASN A 337 20.46 4.65 -7.24
N LYS A 338 19.83 3.53 -7.60
CA LYS A 338 19.16 2.63 -6.65
C LYS A 338 20.13 1.90 -5.70
N GLU A 339 21.39 1.72 -6.10
CA GLU A 339 22.40 1.02 -5.30
C GLU A 339 23.05 1.95 -4.28
N THR A 340 23.44 3.16 -4.72
CA THR A 340 24.13 4.12 -3.86
C THR A 340 23.18 5.04 -3.10
N GLY A 341 21.95 5.24 -3.60
CA GLY A 341 21.02 6.23 -3.10
C GLY A 341 21.41 7.68 -3.47
N GLU A 342 22.29 7.87 -4.45
CA GLU A 342 22.67 9.19 -4.92
C GLU A 342 21.61 9.73 -5.87
N ARG A 343 21.13 10.94 -5.59
CA ARG A 343 20.12 11.62 -6.43
C ARG A 343 20.79 12.37 -7.57
N ILE A 344 20.26 12.21 -8.78
CA ILE A 344 20.73 12.92 -9.97
C ILE A 344 19.95 14.26 -10.04
N ILE A 345 20.58 15.33 -9.55
CA ILE A 345 19.97 16.65 -9.49
C ILE A 345 20.27 17.36 -10.81
N CYS A 346 19.21 17.76 -11.53
CA CYS A 346 19.34 18.63 -12.70
C CYS A 346 19.58 20.07 -12.23
N LEU A 347 20.78 20.59 -12.45
CA LEU A 347 21.16 21.94 -12.04
C LEU A 347 20.31 23.05 -12.70
N LEU A 348 19.69 22.77 -13.85
CA LEU A 348 18.78 23.73 -14.52
C LEU A 348 17.53 24.04 -13.69
N TYR A 349 17.08 23.12 -12.82
CA TYR A 349 15.94 23.35 -11.92
C TYR A 349 16.32 24.02 -10.59
N THR A 350 17.61 24.16 -10.30
CA THR A 350 18.11 24.77 -9.06
C THR A 350 18.55 26.22 -9.26
N SER A 351 18.62 26.69 -10.52
CA SER A 351 18.90 28.09 -10.82
C SER A 351 17.60 28.89 -10.75
N PRO A 352 17.54 30.01 -10.00
CA PRO A 352 16.39 30.88 -10.04
C PRO A 352 16.18 31.38 -11.47
N SER A 353 14.96 31.25 -11.96
CA SER A 353 14.60 31.80 -13.27
C SER A 353 14.75 33.32 -13.22
N PRO A 354 15.31 33.94 -14.27
CA PRO A 354 15.36 35.43 -14.36
C PRO A 354 13.95 36.06 -14.39
N ARG A 355 12.90 35.25 -14.36
CA ARG A 355 11.49 35.68 -14.39
C ARG A 355 10.77 35.52 -13.07
N ASP A 356 11.42 34.92 -12.08
CA ASP A 356 10.93 34.76 -10.69
C ASP A 356 11.50 35.98 -9.84
#